data_c4f37fc4501a6069514b3edff4fe5343
#
_entry.id   c4f37fc4501a6069514b3edff4fe5343
#
_cell.length_a   1.000
_cell.length_b   1.000
_cell.length_c   1.000
_cell.angle_alpha   90.00
_cell.angle_beta   90.00
_cell.angle_gamma   90.00
#
_symmetry.space_group_name_H-M   'P 1'
#
loop_
_entity.id
_entity.type
_entity.pdbx_description
1 polymer ?
#
loop_
_entity_poly.entity_id
_entity_poly.type
_entity_poly.pdbx_seq_one_letter_code
_entity_poly.pdbx_strand_id
1 'polypeptide(L)'
;SIEDSQGIEYLWQGDATYWSGQAPILFPICGGLRDDKALIGDDLETQMPRHGIVRKREWEMIEKDEKHIVFEITSNIETKVMFPYDFRLLAKYTLEGRSLKITYEVENTDTKKFPFFTGGHPGFNCPLVAGEEYTDYEIVFEQKETCTVPTPVPETGLVDMEHRSLYLEDSDTVELNHEMFEIDAVIFDELKSRKLKLVSKKSGKGIEMEYKDFPYLILWSSANHGNFVAIEPWTGLSTCSDEGDRFEEKRNVQSVEVGESKEYSYSVSVL
;
A
#
# COMPACT_ATOMS: atom_id res chain seq x y z
N SER A 1 -0.46 7.05 -15.28
CA SER A 1 -1.35 8.20 -14.98
C SER A 1 -2.80 7.74 -14.81
N ILE A 2 -3.58 8.51 -14.06
CA ILE A 2 -5.05 8.42 -13.95
C ILE A 2 -5.58 9.81 -14.26
N GLU A 3 -6.12 9.98 -15.46
CA GLU A 3 -6.52 11.29 -15.97
C GLU A 3 -8.00 11.28 -16.37
N ASP A 4 -8.73 12.35 -16.03
CA ASP A 4 -10.11 12.50 -16.44
C ASP A 4 -10.21 13.19 -17.82
N SER A 5 -11.44 13.25 -18.37
CA SER A 5 -11.70 13.90 -19.67
C SER A 5 -11.45 15.42 -19.67
N GLN A 6 -11.18 16.04 -18.53
CA GLN A 6 -10.84 17.46 -18.39
C GLN A 6 -9.34 17.69 -18.31
N GLY A 7 -8.52 16.60 -18.33
CA GLY A 7 -7.06 16.64 -18.23
C GLY A 7 -6.54 16.80 -16.81
N ILE A 8 -7.34 16.46 -15.79
CA ILE A 8 -6.89 16.45 -14.41
C ILE A 8 -6.16 15.11 -14.15
N GLU A 9 -4.90 15.18 -13.78
CA GLU A 9 -4.10 14.04 -13.37
C GLU A 9 -4.30 13.77 -11.87
N TYR A 10 -4.79 12.59 -11.54
CA TYR A 10 -5.08 12.18 -10.17
C TYR A 10 -3.91 11.48 -9.50
N LEU A 11 -3.09 10.76 -10.29
CA LEU A 11 -1.94 10.04 -9.75
C LEU A 11 -0.74 10.98 -9.60
N TRP A 12 -0.04 10.91 -8.48
CA TRP A 12 1.25 11.57 -8.28
C TRP A 12 2.26 11.19 -9.35
N GLN A 13 3.01 12.15 -9.89
CA GLN A 13 3.88 11.93 -11.04
C GLN A 13 5.37 11.75 -10.69
N GLY A 14 5.69 11.56 -9.40
CA GLY A 14 7.04 11.14 -8.99
C GLY A 14 8.07 12.26 -8.98
N ASP A 15 7.74 13.46 -8.48
CA ASP A 15 8.73 14.52 -8.27
C ASP A 15 9.73 14.11 -7.18
N ALA A 16 10.99 13.90 -7.58
CA ALA A 16 12.06 13.44 -6.71
C ALA A 16 12.41 14.44 -5.57
N THR A 17 11.98 15.69 -5.65
CA THR A 17 12.09 16.66 -4.56
C THR A 17 11.32 16.19 -3.32
N TYR A 18 10.20 15.50 -3.54
CA TYR A 18 9.31 15.02 -2.49
C TYR A 18 9.33 13.49 -2.41
N TRP A 19 8.94 12.84 -3.47
CA TRP A 19 8.92 11.38 -3.58
C TRP A 19 8.96 10.94 -5.04
N SER A 20 10.02 10.22 -5.42
CA SER A 20 10.25 9.74 -6.80
C SER A 20 9.37 8.54 -7.19
N GLY A 21 8.68 7.91 -6.25
CA GLY A 21 7.72 6.84 -6.54
C GLY A 21 6.37 7.41 -7.00
N GLN A 22 5.50 6.54 -7.51
CA GLN A 22 4.13 6.87 -7.92
C GLN A 22 3.12 5.92 -7.30
N ALA A 23 3.26 4.61 -7.54
CA ALA A 23 2.39 3.56 -7.05
C ALA A 23 3.14 2.21 -6.98
N PRO A 24 4.21 2.10 -6.17
CA PRO A 24 4.95 0.86 -6.08
C PRO A 24 4.10 -0.29 -5.54
N ILE A 25 4.39 -1.50 -6.03
CA ILE A 25 3.82 -2.74 -5.54
C ILE A 25 4.71 -3.27 -4.42
N LEU A 26 4.10 -3.70 -3.33
CA LEU A 26 4.77 -4.19 -2.14
C LEU A 26 4.69 -5.73 -2.11
N PHE A 27 5.86 -6.39 -2.07
CA PHE A 27 5.97 -7.85 -1.99
C PHE A 27 7.43 -8.25 -1.72
N PRO A 28 7.71 -9.26 -0.87
CA PRO A 28 6.79 -10.06 -0.07
C PRO A 28 6.54 -9.46 1.33
N ILE A 29 6.91 -8.21 1.54
CA ILE A 29 6.63 -7.46 2.78
C ILE A 29 6.00 -6.11 2.49
N CYS A 30 5.17 -5.64 3.43
CA CYS A 30 4.70 -4.27 3.53
C CYS A 30 5.44 -3.59 4.67
N GLY A 31 5.93 -2.36 4.46
CA GLY A 31 6.77 -1.69 5.45
C GLY A 31 8.15 -2.32 5.60
N GLY A 32 8.72 -2.27 6.80
CA GLY A 32 10.06 -2.75 7.13
C GLY A 32 10.07 -3.95 8.07
N LEU A 33 11.20 -4.68 8.05
CA LEU A 33 11.52 -5.70 9.04
C LEU A 33 12.47 -5.10 10.10
N ARG A 34 12.55 -5.71 11.28
CA ARG A 34 13.54 -5.32 12.28
C ARG A 34 14.94 -5.60 11.73
N ASP A 35 15.79 -4.56 11.70
CA ASP A 35 17.12 -4.61 11.10
C ASP A 35 17.15 -5.12 9.65
N ASP A 36 16.04 -4.91 8.90
CA ASP A 36 15.79 -5.45 7.56
C ASP A 36 15.81 -7.00 7.48
N LYS A 37 15.68 -7.70 8.59
CA LYS A 37 15.85 -9.16 8.69
C LYS A 37 14.60 -9.89 9.17
N ALA A 38 14.48 -11.15 8.79
CA ALA A 38 13.52 -12.09 9.35
C ALA A 38 14.10 -13.52 9.31
N LEU A 39 13.57 -14.38 10.18
CA LEU A 39 13.73 -15.83 10.09
C LEU A 39 12.55 -16.38 9.27
N ILE A 40 12.83 -17.21 8.27
CA ILE A 40 11.80 -17.76 7.36
C ILE A 40 12.05 -19.26 7.11
N GLY A 41 10.96 -20.03 6.98
CA GLY A 41 11.06 -21.47 6.75
C GLY A 41 11.81 -22.23 7.84
N ASP A 42 12.85 -22.96 7.45
CA ASP A 42 13.68 -23.76 8.34
C ASP A 42 14.75 -22.90 9.06
N ASP A 43 14.35 -21.77 9.66
CA ASP A 43 15.19 -20.80 10.36
C ASP A 43 16.27 -20.11 9.49
N LEU A 44 16.03 -20.00 8.20
CA LEU A 44 16.89 -19.24 7.30
C LEU A 44 16.76 -17.74 7.62
N GLU A 45 17.87 -17.09 7.96
CA GLU A 45 17.90 -15.64 8.05
C GLU A 45 17.82 -15.03 6.65
N THR A 46 16.86 -14.15 6.43
CA THR A 46 16.73 -13.39 5.19
C THR A 46 16.82 -11.89 5.48
N GLN A 47 17.27 -11.13 4.50
CA GLN A 47 17.34 -9.68 4.57
C GLN A 47 16.60 -9.06 3.39
N MET A 48 15.59 -8.23 3.68
CA MET A 48 14.77 -7.58 2.67
C MET A 48 14.68 -6.08 2.93
N PRO A 49 14.81 -5.24 1.91
CA PRO A 49 14.62 -3.79 2.08
C PRO A 49 13.16 -3.45 2.37
N ARG A 50 12.91 -2.29 2.96
CA ARG A 50 11.55 -1.75 3.17
C ARG A 50 10.69 -1.91 1.91
N HIS A 51 9.47 -2.44 2.07
CA HIS A 51 8.50 -2.77 1.01
C HIS A 51 8.89 -3.92 0.08
N GLY A 52 9.90 -4.69 0.45
CA GLY A 52 10.27 -5.91 -0.23
C GLY A 52 11.09 -5.70 -1.51
N ILE A 53 10.97 -6.66 -2.41
CA ILE A 53 12.00 -6.90 -3.44
C ILE A 53 11.56 -6.56 -4.87
N VAL A 54 10.29 -6.26 -5.11
CA VAL A 54 9.76 -6.11 -6.49
C VAL A 54 9.66 -4.66 -6.98
N ARG A 55 9.55 -3.67 -6.09
CA ARG A 55 9.24 -2.28 -6.44
C ARG A 55 10.29 -1.57 -7.31
N LYS A 56 11.52 -2.05 -7.35
CA LYS A 56 12.65 -1.48 -8.12
C LYS A 56 13.13 -2.41 -9.22
N ARG A 57 12.35 -3.43 -9.58
CA ARG A 57 12.68 -4.39 -10.63
C ARG A 57 11.85 -4.14 -11.87
N GLU A 58 12.35 -4.59 -12.99
CA GLU A 58 11.62 -4.59 -14.25
C GLU A 58 10.55 -5.68 -14.24
N TRP A 59 9.41 -5.37 -14.82
CA TRP A 59 8.28 -6.28 -14.98
C TRP A 59 8.06 -6.53 -16.48
N GLU A 60 7.73 -7.73 -16.84
CA GLU A 60 7.36 -8.09 -18.18
C GLU A 60 5.87 -7.82 -18.43
N MET A 61 5.51 -7.14 -19.51
CA MET A 61 4.13 -7.01 -19.94
C MET A 61 3.75 -8.25 -20.74
N ILE A 62 2.87 -9.09 -20.18
CA ILE A 62 2.50 -10.38 -20.77
C ILE A 62 1.15 -10.37 -21.47
N GLU A 63 0.27 -9.42 -21.13
CA GLU A 63 -1.05 -9.26 -21.75
C GLU A 63 -1.44 -7.80 -21.83
N LYS A 64 -2.10 -7.40 -22.93
CA LYS A 64 -2.64 -6.05 -23.11
C LYS A 64 -3.77 -6.05 -24.13
N ASP A 65 -4.88 -5.40 -23.77
CA ASP A 65 -5.95 -4.98 -24.68
C ASP A 65 -6.36 -3.53 -24.42
N GLU A 66 -7.54 -3.09 -24.89
CA GLU A 66 -8.03 -1.71 -24.74
C GLU A 66 -8.34 -1.33 -23.27
N LYS A 67 -8.64 -2.30 -22.41
CA LYS A 67 -9.09 -2.08 -21.03
C LYS A 67 -8.33 -2.89 -19.99
N HIS A 68 -7.44 -3.74 -20.42
CA HIS A 68 -6.72 -4.66 -19.55
C HIS A 68 -5.24 -4.69 -19.89
N ILE A 69 -4.41 -4.69 -18.86
CA ILE A 69 -2.97 -4.91 -18.98
C ILE A 69 -2.48 -5.75 -17.80
N VAL A 70 -1.61 -6.71 -18.10
CA VAL A 70 -0.97 -7.57 -17.08
C VAL A 70 0.53 -7.46 -17.18
N PHE A 71 1.14 -7.18 -16.04
CA PHE A 71 2.57 -7.26 -15.84
C PHE A 71 2.92 -8.45 -14.96
N GLU A 72 4.05 -9.05 -15.23
CA GLU A 72 4.58 -10.21 -14.52
C GLU A 72 5.98 -9.97 -13.99
N ILE A 73 6.25 -10.50 -12.81
CA ILE A 73 7.60 -10.72 -12.31
C ILE A 73 7.70 -12.10 -11.67
N THR A 74 8.78 -12.83 -11.97
CA THR A 74 9.07 -14.14 -11.39
C THR A 74 10.30 -14.09 -10.51
N SER A 75 10.41 -15.05 -9.61
CA SER A 75 11.64 -15.26 -8.82
C SER A 75 12.85 -15.52 -9.73
N ASN A 76 14.01 -15.10 -9.28
CA ASN A 76 15.29 -15.37 -9.90
C ASN A 76 16.39 -15.55 -8.83
N ILE A 77 17.62 -15.79 -9.24
CA ILE A 77 18.75 -16.01 -8.32
C ILE A 77 18.90 -14.85 -7.32
N GLU A 78 18.71 -13.60 -7.76
CA GLU A 78 18.86 -12.43 -6.89
C GLU A 78 17.70 -12.29 -5.90
N THR A 79 16.46 -12.54 -6.34
CA THR A 79 15.29 -12.48 -5.44
C THR A 79 15.35 -13.58 -4.40
N LYS A 80 15.86 -14.77 -4.76
CA LYS A 80 15.98 -15.94 -3.85
C LYS A 80 17.01 -15.74 -2.73
N VAL A 81 17.96 -14.84 -2.87
CA VAL A 81 18.85 -14.44 -1.77
C VAL A 81 18.10 -13.72 -0.66
N MET A 82 17.06 -12.94 -1.02
CA MET A 82 16.27 -12.14 -0.10
C MET A 82 14.97 -12.84 0.32
N PHE A 83 14.35 -13.58 -0.57
CA PHE A 83 13.12 -14.35 -0.36
C PHE A 83 13.28 -15.73 -0.99
N PRO A 84 13.56 -16.80 -0.22
CA PRO A 84 14.10 -18.06 -0.72
C PRO A 84 13.06 -18.99 -1.33
N TYR A 85 12.08 -18.43 -2.03
CA TYR A 85 11.00 -19.20 -2.69
C TYR A 85 10.88 -18.85 -4.16
N ASP A 86 10.39 -19.81 -4.94
CA ASP A 86 9.97 -19.58 -6.31
C ASP A 86 8.53 -19.05 -6.31
N PHE A 87 8.36 -17.90 -6.95
CA PHE A 87 7.07 -17.25 -7.07
C PHE A 87 6.87 -16.68 -8.47
N ARG A 88 5.62 -16.49 -8.82
CA ARG A 88 5.16 -15.66 -9.92
C ARG A 88 4.20 -14.62 -9.35
N LEU A 89 4.44 -13.35 -9.61
CA LEU A 89 3.57 -12.26 -9.18
C LEU A 89 3.05 -11.52 -10.41
N LEU A 90 1.73 -11.41 -10.51
CA LEU A 90 1.06 -10.65 -11.55
C LEU A 90 0.48 -9.35 -10.98
N ALA A 91 0.63 -8.28 -11.74
CA ALA A 91 -0.08 -7.02 -11.51
C ALA A 91 -1.04 -6.81 -12.69
N LYS A 92 -2.33 -6.95 -12.42
CA LYS A 92 -3.41 -6.84 -13.41
C LYS A 92 -4.12 -5.50 -13.22
N TYR A 93 -4.23 -4.74 -14.28
CA TYR A 93 -4.95 -3.46 -14.30
C TYR A 93 -6.13 -3.58 -15.26
N THR A 94 -7.35 -3.35 -14.76
CA THR A 94 -8.57 -3.46 -15.57
C THR A 94 -9.37 -2.18 -15.46
N LEU A 95 -9.68 -1.55 -16.59
CA LEU A 95 -10.49 -0.34 -16.66
C LEU A 95 -11.98 -0.69 -16.81
N GLU A 96 -12.79 -0.35 -15.82
CA GLU A 96 -14.22 -0.60 -15.74
C GLU A 96 -14.98 0.74 -15.66
N GLY A 97 -15.29 1.33 -16.82
CA GLY A 97 -15.92 2.65 -16.89
C GLY A 97 -15.00 3.75 -16.33
N ARG A 98 -15.34 4.33 -15.19
CA ARG A 98 -14.55 5.36 -14.48
C ARG A 98 -13.68 4.78 -13.37
N SER A 99 -13.63 3.47 -13.24
CA SER A 99 -12.90 2.75 -12.20
C SER A 99 -11.73 1.99 -12.80
N LEU A 100 -10.57 2.06 -12.16
CA LEU A 100 -9.42 1.21 -12.41
C LEU A 100 -9.34 0.19 -11.29
N LYS A 101 -9.52 -1.09 -11.63
CA LYS A 101 -9.28 -2.20 -10.72
C LYS A 101 -7.83 -2.65 -10.83
N ILE A 102 -7.14 -2.74 -9.71
CA ILE A 102 -5.77 -3.25 -9.56
C ILE A 102 -5.85 -4.57 -8.80
N THR A 103 -5.30 -5.64 -9.38
CA THR A 103 -5.25 -6.97 -8.74
C THR A 103 -3.82 -7.48 -8.71
N TYR A 104 -3.36 -7.88 -7.54
CA TYR A 104 -2.10 -8.60 -7.35
C TYR A 104 -2.42 -10.09 -7.20
N GLU A 105 -1.89 -10.93 -8.08
CA GLU A 105 -1.98 -12.37 -7.97
C GLU A 105 -0.62 -12.94 -7.61
N VAL A 106 -0.55 -13.60 -6.46
CA VAL A 106 0.65 -14.28 -5.95
C VAL A 106 0.50 -15.76 -6.19
N GLU A 107 1.29 -16.30 -7.11
CA GLU A 107 1.33 -17.73 -7.45
C GLU A 107 2.55 -18.39 -6.82
N ASN A 108 2.34 -19.52 -6.18
CA ASN A 108 3.41 -20.35 -5.64
C ASN A 108 3.91 -21.34 -6.70
N THR A 109 5.06 -21.07 -7.25
CA THR A 109 5.77 -21.96 -8.21
C THR A 109 6.88 -22.77 -7.54
N ASP A 110 7.02 -22.65 -6.19
CA ASP A 110 7.96 -23.43 -5.39
C ASP A 110 7.44 -24.84 -5.08
N THR A 111 8.28 -25.65 -4.47
CA THR A 111 7.95 -26.97 -3.93
C THR A 111 7.51 -26.96 -2.48
N LYS A 112 7.50 -25.78 -1.84
CA LYS A 112 7.09 -25.54 -0.45
C LYS A 112 6.06 -24.41 -0.40
N LYS A 113 5.14 -24.49 0.55
CA LYS A 113 4.31 -23.36 0.95
C LYS A 113 5.19 -22.19 1.39
N PHE A 114 4.81 -20.95 1.06
CA PHE A 114 5.52 -19.77 1.55
C PHE A 114 4.60 -18.71 2.14
N PRO A 115 5.09 -17.95 3.15
CA PRO A 115 4.43 -16.80 3.72
C PRO A 115 4.73 -15.54 2.91
N PHE A 116 3.81 -14.57 2.90
CA PHE A 116 4.03 -13.28 2.26
C PHE A 116 3.08 -12.19 2.78
N PHE A 117 3.40 -10.96 2.44
CA PHE A 117 2.48 -9.82 2.43
C PHE A 117 2.48 -9.18 1.04
N THR A 118 1.40 -8.50 0.72
CA THR A 118 1.30 -7.69 -0.49
C THR A 118 0.50 -6.43 -0.23
N GLY A 119 0.71 -5.40 -1.04
CA GLY A 119 -0.01 -4.14 -0.93
C GLY A 119 0.31 -3.19 -2.07
N GLY A 120 -0.51 -2.15 -2.17
CA GLY A 120 -0.30 -1.03 -3.05
C GLY A 120 0.15 0.21 -2.28
N HIS A 121 0.86 1.08 -2.97
CA HIS A 121 1.33 2.36 -2.42
C HIS A 121 1.08 3.50 -3.42
N PRO A 122 -0.17 3.66 -3.93
CA PRO A 122 -0.49 4.73 -4.85
C PRO A 122 -0.50 6.09 -4.15
N GLY A 123 0.22 7.06 -4.73
CA GLY A 123 0.14 8.46 -4.37
C GLY A 123 -0.86 9.19 -5.24
N PHE A 124 -1.68 10.04 -4.66
CA PHE A 124 -2.64 10.89 -5.37
C PHE A 124 -2.26 12.35 -5.23
N ASN A 125 -2.38 13.12 -6.31
CA ASN A 125 -2.15 14.56 -6.25
C ASN A 125 -3.10 15.21 -5.24
N CYS A 126 -2.57 16.08 -4.41
CA CYS A 126 -3.31 16.87 -3.44
C CYS A 126 -2.54 18.19 -3.21
N PRO A 127 -3.06 19.34 -3.72
CA PRO A 127 -4.35 19.51 -4.38
C PRO A 127 -4.41 18.94 -5.83
N LEU A 128 -5.64 18.64 -6.30
CA LEU A 128 -5.94 18.22 -7.68
C LEU A 128 -6.22 19.40 -8.61
N VAL A 129 -6.81 20.46 -8.07
CA VAL A 129 -7.28 21.61 -8.84
C VAL A 129 -6.45 22.84 -8.55
N ALA A 130 -6.04 23.57 -9.58
CA ALA A 130 -5.26 24.78 -9.42
C ALA A 130 -6.02 25.82 -8.56
N GLY A 131 -5.34 26.41 -7.57
CA GLY A 131 -5.89 27.38 -6.63
C GLY A 131 -6.57 26.77 -5.40
N GLU A 132 -6.59 25.45 -5.28
CA GLU A 132 -6.89 24.77 -4.04
C GLU A 132 -5.62 24.50 -3.25
N GLU A 133 -5.77 24.26 -1.95
CA GLU A 133 -4.69 23.96 -1.02
C GLU A 133 -4.83 22.53 -0.47
N TYR A 134 -3.77 21.97 0.07
CA TYR A 134 -3.76 20.62 0.67
C TYR A 134 -4.85 20.46 1.74
N THR A 135 -5.07 21.48 2.54
CA THR A 135 -6.09 21.55 3.61
C THR A 135 -7.53 21.72 3.12
N ASP A 136 -7.73 21.92 1.81
CA ASP A 136 -9.07 21.88 1.21
C ASP A 136 -9.58 20.47 0.98
N TYR A 137 -8.73 19.46 1.21
CA TYR A 137 -9.04 18.05 0.99
C TYR A 137 -9.25 17.29 2.28
N GLU A 138 -10.03 16.24 2.18
CA GLU A 138 -10.34 15.32 3.29
C GLU A 138 -10.41 13.88 2.79
N ILE A 139 -10.16 12.93 3.71
CA ILE A 139 -10.49 11.52 3.53
C ILE A 139 -11.83 11.28 4.20
N VAL A 140 -12.80 10.74 3.45
CA VAL A 140 -14.13 10.39 3.97
C VAL A 140 -14.33 8.88 3.86
N PHE A 141 -14.46 8.21 5.00
CA PHE A 141 -14.73 6.77 5.08
C PHE A 141 -16.22 6.48 4.82
N GLU A 142 -16.54 5.23 4.42
CA GLU A 142 -17.92 4.83 4.12
C GLU A 142 -18.84 4.81 5.33
N GLN A 143 -18.29 4.78 6.53
CA GLN A 143 -19.02 4.82 7.79
C GLN A 143 -18.20 5.51 8.89
N LYS A 144 -18.87 5.91 9.95
CA LYS A 144 -18.22 6.45 11.14
C LYS A 144 -17.33 5.40 11.81
N GLU A 145 -16.16 5.82 12.18
CA GLU A 145 -15.15 5.02 12.86
C GLU A 145 -14.87 5.58 14.26
N THR A 146 -14.51 4.68 15.16
CA THR A 146 -13.86 5.01 16.42
C THR A 146 -12.68 4.07 16.53
N CYS A 147 -11.49 4.62 16.33
CA CYS A 147 -10.26 3.82 16.29
C CYS A 147 -9.06 4.58 16.86
N THR A 148 -8.11 3.81 17.34
CA THR A 148 -6.76 4.28 17.65
C THR A 148 -5.81 3.94 16.51
N VAL A 149 -4.66 4.60 16.48
CA VAL A 149 -3.57 4.26 15.56
C VAL A 149 -2.30 4.00 16.37
N PRO A 150 -1.50 2.98 16.01
CA PRO A 150 -0.20 2.74 16.62
C PRO A 150 0.80 3.81 16.17
N THR A 151 1.89 3.96 16.90
CA THR A 151 2.91 4.97 16.61
C THR A 151 4.00 4.39 15.71
N PRO A 152 4.25 4.96 14.52
CA PRO A 152 5.42 4.59 13.73
C PRO A 152 6.70 5.06 14.44
N VAL A 153 7.79 4.28 14.34
CA VAL A 153 9.10 4.58 14.90
C VAL A 153 10.10 4.80 13.76
N PRO A 154 10.29 6.03 13.28
CA PRO A 154 11.08 6.32 12.07
C PRO A 154 12.52 5.81 12.13
N GLU A 155 13.15 5.85 13.31
CA GLU A 155 14.54 5.44 13.53
C GLU A 155 14.78 3.96 13.23
N THR A 156 13.77 3.13 13.44
CA THR A 156 13.84 1.68 13.25
C THR A 156 12.98 1.18 12.09
N GLY A 157 12.00 1.99 11.64
CA GLY A 157 10.98 1.60 10.69
C GLY A 157 9.96 0.59 11.23
N LEU A 158 9.91 0.41 12.56
CA LEU A 158 8.97 -0.46 13.25
C LEU A 158 7.67 0.27 13.61
N VAL A 159 6.70 -0.48 14.12
CA VAL A 159 5.43 0.04 14.63
C VAL A 159 5.32 -0.25 16.12
N ASP A 160 5.19 0.79 16.93
CA ASP A 160 4.95 0.68 18.37
C ASP A 160 3.46 0.46 18.63
N MET A 161 3.12 -0.77 19.01
CA MET A 161 1.75 -1.18 19.29
C MET A 161 1.27 -0.82 20.70
N GLU A 162 2.19 -0.52 21.62
CA GLU A 162 1.86 -0.17 23.01
C GLU A 162 1.44 1.30 23.12
N HIS A 163 2.07 2.19 22.34
CA HIS A 163 1.74 3.61 22.32
C HIS A 163 0.82 3.93 21.14
N ARG A 164 -0.48 4.00 21.46
CA ARG A 164 -1.54 4.28 20.48
C ARG A 164 -2.20 5.62 20.81
N SER A 165 -2.62 6.32 19.77
CA SER A 165 -3.39 7.57 19.92
C SER A 165 -4.80 7.40 19.39
N LEU A 166 -5.80 7.97 20.08
CA LEU A 166 -7.15 8.09 19.53
C LEU A 166 -7.09 8.96 18.27
N TYR A 167 -7.57 8.45 17.15
CA TYR A 167 -7.49 9.14 15.88
C TYR A 167 -8.86 9.56 15.34
N LEU A 168 -9.84 8.66 15.39
CA LEU A 168 -11.22 8.95 15.06
C LEU A 168 -12.11 8.60 16.26
N GLU A 169 -13.11 9.45 16.51
CA GLU A 169 -14.14 9.25 17.54
C GLU A 169 -15.51 9.60 16.95
N ASP A 170 -16.32 8.57 16.63
CA ASP A 170 -17.62 8.69 15.96
C ASP A 170 -17.58 9.59 14.71
N SER A 171 -16.48 9.50 13.93
CA SER A 171 -16.22 10.33 12.75
C SER A 171 -15.91 9.45 11.54
N ASP A 172 -16.40 9.86 10.38
CA ASP A 172 -16.04 9.28 9.08
C ASP A 172 -15.00 10.11 8.32
N THR A 173 -14.51 11.21 8.89
CA THR A 173 -13.71 12.20 8.17
C THR A 173 -12.35 12.44 8.82
N VAL A 174 -11.31 12.47 8.00
CA VAL A 174 -9.95 12.91 8.32
C VAL A 174 -9.64 14.15 7.48
N GLU A 175 -9.52 15.30 8.13
CA GLU A 175 -9.08 16.56 7.53
C GLU A 175 -7.59 16.45 7.17
N LEU A 176 -7.22 16.67 5.89
CA LEU A 176 -5.82 16.59 5.48
C LEU A 176 -5.03 17.84 5.88
N ASN A 177 -3.87 17.62 6.44
CA ASN A 177 -2.83 18.61 6.68
C ASN A 177 -1.46 17.93 6.67
N HIS A 178 -0.38 18.68 6.52
CA HIS A 178 0.96 18.07 6.46
C HIS A 178 1.49 17.64 7.83
N GLU A 179 1.00 18.27 8.91
CA GLU A 179 1.43 17.96 10.28
C GLU A 179 1.13 16.51 10.67
N MET A 180 0.10 15.91 10.09
CA MET A 180 -0.26 14.49 10.34
C MET A 180 0.85 13.50 9.90
N PHE A 181 1.80 13.94 9.07
CA PHE A 181 2.90 13.14 8.54
C PHE A 181 4.28 13.53 9.09
N GLU A 182 4.36 14.42 10.09
CA GLU A 182 5.64 14.88 10.67
C GLU A 182 6.45 13.74 11.28
N ILE A 183 5.78 12.74 11.86
CA ILE A 183 6.47 11.57 12.44
C ILE A 183 6.79 10.56 11.34
N ASP A 184 5.81 10.14 10.55
CA ASP A 184 5.86 9.25 9.38
C ASP A 184 4.42 9.09 8.84
N ALA A 185 3.92 7.88 8.72
CA ALA A 185 2.61 7.54 8.22
C ALA A 185 1.56 7.44 9.34
N VAL A 186 0.29 7.64 8.99
CA VAL A 186 -0.85 7.27 9.82
C VAL A 186 -1.25 5.84 9.48
N ILE A 187 -1.18 4.92 10.45
CA ILE A 187 -1.40 3.49 10.25
C ILE A 187 -2.77 3.11 10.82
N PHE A 188 -3.74 2.90 9.97
CA PHE A 188 -5.05 2.40 10.38
C PHE A 188 -5.06 0.86 10.32
N ASP A 189 -5.04 0.24 11.48
CA ASP A 189 -5.06 -1.22 11.65
C ASP A 189 -6.39 -1.77 12.20
N GLU A 190 -7.34 -0.90 12.55
CA GLU A 190 -8.61 -1.24 13.20
C GLU A 190 -9.87 -0.74 12.45
N LEU A 191 -9.72 -0.15 11.24
CA LEU A 191 -10.88 0.32 10.48
C LEU A 191 -11.85 -0.81 10.13
N LYS A 192 -13.14 -0.51 10.18
CA LYS A 192 -14.22 -1.36 9.67
C LYS A 192 -14.54 -1.03 8.22
N SER A 193 -14.35 0.23 7.84
CA SER A 193 -14.50 0.71 6.46
C SER A 193 -13.53 0.00 5.52
N ARG A 194 -14.03 -0.32 4.33
CA ARG A 194 -13.24 -0.86 3.21
C ARG A 194 -13.40 -0.04 1.95
N LYS A 195 -13.94 1.16 2.11
CA LYS A 195 -14.11 2.18 1.09
C LYS A 195 -13.86 3.54 1.70
N LEU A 196 -13.23 4.41 0.92
CA LEU A 196 -13.03 5.83 1.28
C LEU A 196 -13.11 6.72 0.04
N LYS A 197 -13.17 8.03 0.28
CA LYS A 197 -12.95 9.07 -0.73
C LYS A 197 -11.83 9.99 -0.28
N LEU A 198 -10.97 10.37 -1.20
CA LEU A 198 -10.16 11.59 -1.11
C LEU A 198 -10.91 12.65 -1.92
N VAL A 199 -11.34 13.72 -1.31
CA VAL A 199 -12.21 14.69 -1.99
C VAL A 199 -11.91 16.12 -1.56
N SER A 200 -11.98 17.05 -2.52
CA SER A 200 -11.93 18.50 -2.25
C SER A 200 -13.26 18.99 -1.70
N LYS A 201 -13.22 19.70 -0.58
CA LYS A 201 -14.36 20.42 0.01
C LYS A 201 -14.83 21.59 -0.86
N LYS A 202 -13.97 22.09 -1.78
CA LYS A 202 -14.27 23.22 -2.67
C LYS A 202 -14.87 22.77 -4.00
N SER A 203 -14.17 21.91 -4.73
CA SER A 203 -14.58 21.50 -6.08
C SER A 203 -15.39 20.20 -6.11
N GLY A 204 -15.33 19.38 -5.05
CA GLY A 204 -15.88 18.03 -5.06
C GLY A 204 -15.08 17.03 -5.91
N LYS A 205 -13.96 17.46 -6.52
CA LYS A 205 -13.06 16.57 -7.25
C LYS A 205 -12.29 15.66 -6.30
N GLY A 206 -12.06 14.45 -6.75
CA GLY A 206 -11.38 13.45 -5.90
C GLY A 206 -11.41 12.07 -6.50
N ILE A 207 -11.05 11.10 -5.67
CA ILE A 207 -11.16 9.67 -5.99
C ILE A 207 -11.97 8.94 -4.91
N GLU A 208 -12.58 7.83 -5.30
CA GLU A 208 -13.10 6.82 -4.39
C GLU A 208 -12.22 5.57 -4.50
N MET A 209 -11.81 5.00 -3.36
CA MET A 209 -11.05 3.75 -3.31
C MET A 209 -11.83 2.68 -2.54
N GLU A 210 -11.97 1.47 -3.11
CA GLU A 210 -12.42 0.27 -2.42
C GLU A 210 -11.23 -0.68 -2.23
N TYR A 211 -11.07 -1.27 -1.02
CA TYR A 211 -9.91 -2.10 -0.64
C TYR A 211 -10.29 -3.30 0.25
N LYS A 212 -11.32 -4.05 -0.16
CA LYS A 212 -11.93 -5.12 0.65
C LYS A 212 -10.97 -6.23 1.09
N ASP A 213 -9.96 -6.51 0.27
CA ASP A 213 -8.99 -7.59 0.52
C ASP A 213 -7.86 -7.18 1.46
N PHE A 214 -7.83 -5.90 1.87
CA PHE A 214 -6.74 -5.33 2.66
C PHE A 214 -7.26 -4.87 4.03
N PRO A 215 -6.79 -5.49 5.13
CA PRO A 215 -7.22 -5.11 6.47
C PRO A 215 -6.62 -3.79 6.96
N TYR A 216 -5.45 -3.41 6.43
CA TYR A 216 -4.71 -2.23 6.84
C TYR A 216 -4.77 -1.15 5.77
N LEU A 217 -4.89 0.09 6.23
CA LEU A 217 -4.84 1.28 5.40
C LEU A 217 -3.80 2.23 5.96
N ILE A 218 -2.87 2.67 5.12
CA ILE A 218 -1.85 3.62 5.51
C ILE A 218 -2.06 4.91 4.72
N LEU A 219 -2.02 6.05 5.42
CA LEU A 219 -1.94 7.37 4.80
C LEU A 219 -0.53 7.90 5.02
N TRP A 220 0.06 8.41 3.95
CA TRP A 220 1.40 8.98 4.01
C TRP A 220 1.59 10.12 3.01
N SER A 221 2.39 11.08 3.40
CA SER A 221 2.99 12.07 2.50
C SER A 221 4.43 12.37 2.94
N SER A 222 5.19 13.07 2.12
CA SER A 222 6.57 13.40 2.47
C SER A 222 6.64 14.49 3.53
N ALA A 223 7.56 14.35 4.49
CA ALA A 223 7.76 15.31 5.58
C ALA A 223 8.15 16.73 5.11
N ASN A 224 8.59 16.87 3.86
CA ASN A 224 8.87 18.17 3.24
C ASN A 224 7.69 18.73 2.44
N HIS A 225 6.47 18.34 2.81
CA HIS A 225 5.20 18.89 2.33
C HIS A 225 4.97 18.71 0.82
N GLY A 226 5.12 17.49 0.33
CA GLY A 226 4.78 17.13 -1.06
C GLY A 226 3.29 17.31 -1.33
N ASN A 227 2.97 17.78 -2.52
CA ASN A 227 1.58 17.98 -2.97
C ASN A 227 0.92 16.65 -3.38
N PHE A 228 0.92 15.68 -2.49
CA PHE A 228 0.28 14.38 -2.67
C PHE A 228 -0.08 13.76 -1.33
N VAL A 229 -0.96 12.78 -1.37
CA VAL A 229 -1.20 11.82 -0.30
C VAL A 229 -1.17 10.40 -0.87
N ALA A 230 -0.37 9.53 -0.29
CA ALA A 230 -0.43 8.10 -0.57
C ALA A 230 -1.55 7.47 0.28
N ILE A 231 -2.37 6.63 -0.35
CA ILE A 231 -3.47 5.89 0.28
C ILE A 231 -3.20 4.42 -0.01
N GLU A 232 -2.73 3.70 0.99
CA GLU A 232 -2.01 2.47 0.80
C GLU A 232 -2.75 1.27 1.42
N PRO A 233 -3.42 0.43 0.61
CA PRO A 233 -4.03 -0.80 1.09
C PRO A 233 -2.98 -1.90 1.25
N TRP A 234 -2.81 -2.43 2.49
CA TRP A 234 -1.81 -3.43 2.83
C TRP A 234 -2.42 -4.67 3.47
N THR A 235 -1.81 -5.86 3.22
CA THR A 235 -2.15 -7.11 3.93
C THR A 235 -1.35 -7.30 5.20
N GLY A 236 -0.24 -6.59 5.40
CA GLY A 236 0.62 -6.66 6.56
C GLY A 236 1.17 -5.29 6.94
N LEU A 237 1.91 -5.21 8.03
CA LEU A 237 2.55 -3.99 8.54
C LEU A 237 4.07 -4.17 8.61
N SER A 238 4.80 -3.07 8.85
CA SER A 238 6.17 -3.17 9.39
C SER A 238 6.15 -4.02 10.65
N THR A 239 7.27 -4.68 10.97
CA THR A 239 7.38 -5.46 12.21
C THR A 239 6.91 -4.63 13.40
N CYS A 240 5.95 -5.15 14.14
CA CYS A 240 5.41 -4.51 15.32
C CYS A 240 6.29 -4.75 16.54
N SER A 241 6.25 -3.84 17.53
CA SER A 241 7.11 -3.90 18.72
C SER A 241 6.91 -5.17 19.55
N ASP A 242 5.71 -5.74 19.48
CA ASP A 242 5.29 -6.95 20.20
C ASP A 242 5.45 -8.25 19.38
N GLU A 243 6.06 -8.19 18.20
CA GLU A 243 6.34 -9.34 17.34
C GLU A 243 7.79 -9.80 17.43
N GLY A 244 8.01 -11.12 17.26
CA GLY A 244 9.32 -11.71 17.01
C GLY A 244 9.79 -11.52 15.56
N ASP A 245 10.92 -12.15 15.23
CA ASP A 245 11.55 -12.03 13.92
C ASP A 245 11.15 -13.14 12.95
N ARG A 246 10.36 -14.13 13.41
CA ARG A 246 9.86 -15.20 12.54
C ARG A 246 8.77 -14.67 11.62
N PHE A 247 8.99 -14.82 10.31
CA PHE A 247 8.11 -14.26 9.28
C PHE A 247 6.69 -14.86 9.34
N GLU A 248 6.61 -16.18 9.54
CA GLU A 248 5.34 -16.92 9.60
C GLU A 248 4.49 -16.58 10.82
N GLU A 249 5.06 -15.95 11.84
CA GLU A 249 4.37 -15.57 13.08
C GLU A 249 3.91 -14.10 13.11
N LYS A 250 4.23 -13.33 12.05
CA LYS A 250 3.80 -11.94 11.96
C LYS A 250 2.29 -11.84 11.80
N ARG A 251 1.72 -10.78 12.39
CA ARG A 251 0.26 -10.57 12.35
C ARG A 251 -0.26 -10.47 10.92
N ASN A 252 -1.37 -11.16 10.67
CA ASN A 252 -2.04 -11.24 9.38
C ASN A 252 -1.16 -11.76 8.22
N VAL A 253 -0.11 -12.55 8.53
CA VAL A 253 0.71 -13.15 7.49
C VAL A 253 -0.17 -13.98 6.54
N GLN A 254 0.02 -13.76 5.26
CA GLN A 254 -0.61 -14.54 4.21
C GLN A 254 0.28 -15.73 3.86
N SER A 255 -0.29 -16.75 3.26
CA SER A 255 0.50 -17.87 2.74
C SER A 255 -0.20 -18.46 1.52
N VAL A 256 0.56 -19.08 0.64
CA VAL A 256 0.06 -19.74 -0.56
C VAL A 256 0.64 -21.15 -0.67
N GLU A 257 -0.24 -22.14 -0.88
CA GLU A 257 0.14 -23.55 -1.00
C GLU A 257 0.82 -23.80 -2.35
N VAL A 258 1.55 -24.89 -2.44
CA VAL A 258 2.27 -25.30 -3.67
C VAL A 258 1.31 -25.42 -4.85
N GLY A 259 1.61 -24.71 -5.94
CA GLY A 259 0.82 -24.72 -7.16
C GLY A 259 -0.50 -23.96 -7.08
N GLU A 260 -0.75 -23.24 -5.97
CA GLU A 260 -1.92 -22.37 -5.83
C GLU A 260 -1.57 -20.91 -6.07
N SER A 261 -2.60 -20.08 -6.29
CA SER A 261 -2.49 -18.62 -6.32
C SER A 261 -3.49 -17.96 -5.36
N LYS A 262 -3.19 -16.72 -4.97
CA LYS A 262 -4.08 -15.84 -4.21
C LYS A 262 -4.13 -14.45 -4.83
N GLU A 263 -5.33 -13.90 -4.92
CA GLU A 263 -5.57 -12.57 -5.47
C GLU A 263 -5.96 -11.57 -4.37
N TYR A 264 -5.48 -10.33 -4.52
CA TYR A 264 -5.81 -9.18 -3.68
C TYR A 264 -6.09 -7.99 -4.59
N SER A 265 -7.25 -7.38 -4.42
CA SER A 265 -7.70 -6.31 -5.32
C SER A 265 -8.12 -5.07 -4.56
N TYR A 266 -7.81 -3.93 -5.15
CA TYR A 266 -8.45 -2.66 -4.81
C TYR A 266 -8.84 -1.93 -6.09
N SER A 267 -9.73 -0.96 -5.98
CA SER A 267 -10.15 -0.16 -7.13
C SER A 267 -10.10 1.32 -6.81
N VAL A 268 -9.82 2.12 -7.84
CA VAL A 268 -9.82 3.59 -7.78
C VAL A 268 -10.78 4.12 -8.83
N SER A 269 -11.75 4.92 -8.41
CA SER A 269 -12.72 5.57 -9.27
C SER A 269 -12.58 7.09 -9.20
N VAL A 270 -12.61 7.77 -10.33
CA VAL A 270 -12.58 9.24 -10.40
C VAL A 270 -13.97 9.80 -10.09
N LEU A 271 -14.05 10.81 -9.21
CA LEU A 271 -15.30 11.50 -8.80
C LEU A 271 -15.67 12.67 -9.71
#